data_4509bc452d9b61a0296512ad2b9a705e
#
_entry.id   4509bc452d9b61a0296512ad2b9a705e
#
_cell.length_a   1.000
_cell.length_b   1.000
_cell.length_c   1.000
_cell.angle_alpha   90.00
_cell.angle_beta   90.00
_cell.angle_gamma   90.00
#
_symmetry.space_group_name_H-M   'P 1'
#
loop_
_entity.id
_entity.type
_entity.pdbx_description
1 polymer ?
#
loop_
_entity_poly.entity_id
_entity_poly.type
_entity_poly.pdbx_seq_one_letter_code
_entity_poly.pdbx_strand_id
1 'polypeptide(L)'
;MNDHKNEKMKDRAGNMIFYPRRRVLRRVLRHAAAVAMGSLADLRILGRENLPEGGPLLVTANHFSYIDPVAMVRVVPWPIEFVGGFNMPNAPGWTRLIPKLWGFYPVYRGTASRDALRAAETVLNQGGVLGIFPEAGNWARVLRPARPGAAFLAARTGARILPMGFAGLNDIFPRLRKGGRARVTLQIGRPFGPFKVTGRGRERRRQLDEIGHTIMEHIAELIPPEKRGHYSDDPAIRAAAQGTEIYPWDDEPDYI
;
A
#
# COMPACT_ATOMS: atom_id res chain seq x y z
N MET A 1 10.71 33.50 -1.61
CA MET A 1 11.04 32.07 -1.80
C MET A 1 10.30 31.11 -0.85
N ASN A 2 9.57 31.62 0.16
CA ASN A 2 8.82 30.81 1.15
C ASN A 2 7.37 30.47 0.75
N ASP A 3 6.70 31.26 -0.10
CA ASP A 3 5.27 31.06 -0.43
C ASP A 3 5.00 29.79 -1.23
N HIS A 4 5.83 29.47 -2.21
CA HIS A 4 5.68 28.23 -2.99
C HIS A 4 5.92 26.94 -2.17
N LYS A 5 6.67 27.02 -1.06
CA LYS A 5 6.86 25.88 -0.14
C LYS A 5 5.63 25.66 0.74
N ASN A 6 4.98 26.75 1.17
CA ASN A 6 3.77 26.70 1.98
C ASN A 6 2.53 26.26 1.19
N GLU A 7 2.43 26.62 -0.10
CA GLU A 7 1.34 26.18 -0.96
C GLU A 7 1.35 24.66 -1.23
N LYS A 8 2.56 24.06 -1.31
CA LYS A 8 2.75 22.60 -1.47
C LYS A 8 2.39 21.79 -0.24
N MET A 9 2.22 22.41 0.91
CA MET A 9 1.91 21.76 2.20
C MET A 9 0.41 21.79 2.54
N LYS A 10 -0.45 22.32 1.67
CA LYS A 10 -1.89 22.40 1.88
C LYS A 10 -2.63 21.32 1.10
N ASP A 11 -3.70 20.79 1.70
CA ASP A 11 -4.67 19.96 1.01
C ASP A 11 -5.58 20.81 0.10
N ARG A 12 -6.51 20.14 -0.63
CA ARG A 12 -7.44 20.82 -1.53
C ARG A 12 -8.38 21.81 -0.81
N ALA A 13 -8.63 21.59 0.48
CA ALA A 13 -9.43 22.47 1.32
C ALA A 13 -8.62 23.62 1.95
N GLY A 14 -7.34 23.75 1.60
CA GLY A 14 -6.45 24.78 2.13
C GLY A 14 -5.84 24.46 3.50
N ASN A 15 -6.10 23.27 4.06
CA ASN A 15 -5.56 22.87 5.35
C ASN A 15 -4.09 22.41 5.21
N MET A 16 -3.27 22.77 6.20
CA MET A 16 -1.88 22.31 6.25
C MET A 16 -1.80 20.80 6.44
N ILE A 17 -0.94 20.15 5.64
CA ILE A 17 -0.63 18.72 5.75
C ILE A 17 0.47 18.53 6.77
N PHE A 18 0.15 17.90 7.89
CA PHE A 18 1.11 17.58 8.96
C PHE A 18 1.30 16.06 9.08
N TYR A 19 2.53 15.68 9.36
CA TYR A 19 2.85 14.30 9.71
C TYR A 19 3.45 14.25 11.12
N PRO A 20 3.03 13.28 11.94
CA PRO A 20 1.89 12.39 11.77
C PRO A 20 0.57 13.03 12.25
N ARG A 21 -0.52 12.65 11.56
CA ARG A 21 -1.88 13.03 11.97
C ARG A 21 -2.42 12.09 13.06
N ARG A 22 -3.36 12.59 13.88
CA ARG A 22 -4.17 11.77 14.82
C ARG A 22 -3.34 10.82 15.69
N ARG A 23 -2.20 11.26 16.22
CA ARG A 23 -1.20 10.42 16.92
C ARG A 23 -1.81 9.50 17.98
N VAL A 24 -2.65 10.05 18.88
CA VAL A 24 -3.25 9.29 19.99
C VAL A 24 -4.23 8.24 19.46
N LEU A 25 -5.19 8.67 18.60
CA LEU A 25 -6.17 7.77 18.01
C LEU A 25 -5.50 6.62 17.26
N ARG A 26 -4.51 6.90 16.42
CA ARG A 26 -3.78 5.88 15.67
C ARG A 26 -2.98 4.93 16.55
N ARG A 27 -2.47 5.41 17.69
CA ARG A 27 -1.84 4.52 18.67
C ARG A 27 -2.85 3.54 19.24
N VAL A 28 -4.02 4.01 19.65
CA VAL A 28 -5.11 3.16 20.12
C VAL A 28 -5.55 2.16 19.04
N LEU A 29 -5.82 2.64 17.82
CA LEU A 29 -6.23 1.79 16.71
C LEU A 29 -5.18 0.72 16.35
N ARG A 30 -3.88 1.06 16.45
CA ARG A 30 -2.80 0.08 16.24
C ARG A 30 -2.82 -1.03 17.29
N HIS A 31 -3.04 -0.69 18.57
CA HIS A 31 -3.16 -1.70 19.62
C HIS A 31 -4.42 -2.55 19.40
N ALA A 32 -5.54 -1.93 19.07
CA ALA A 32 -6.77 -2.65 18.74
C ALA A 32 -6.57 -3.61 17.54
N ALA A 33 -5.90 -3.16 16.49
CA ALA A 33 -5.55 -4.01 15.36
C ALA A 33 -4.63 -5.17 15.76
N ALA A 34 -3.67 -4.92 16.67
CA ALA A 34 -2.77 -5.96 17.16
C ALA A 34 -3.53 -7.04 17.94
N VAL A 35 -4.42 -6.65 18.84
CA VAL A 35 -5.27 -7.57 19.60
C VAL A 35 -6.21 -8.33 18.66
N ALA A 36 -6.93 -7.62 17.79
CA ALA A 36 -7.86 -8.23 16.85
C ALA A 36 -7.18 -9.27 15.96
N MET A 37 -6.07 -8.92 15.30
CA MET A 37 -5.37 -9.86 14.43
C MET A 37 -4.79 -11.04 15.20
N GLY A 38 -4.25 -10.82 16.41
CA GLY A 38 -3.75 -11.90 17.28
C GLY A 38 -4.84 -12.86 17.74
N SER A 39 -6.07 -12.37 17.94
CA SER A 39 -7.21 -13.19 18.33
C SER A 39 -7.84 -13.94 17.16
N LEU A 40 -7.90 -13.31 15.98
CA LEU A 40 -8.59 -13.82 14.80
C LEU A 40 -7.74 -14.76 13.93
N ALA A 41 -6.40 -14.68 14.03
CA ALA A 41 -5.49 -15.45 13.20
C ALA A 41 -4.30 -16.00 14.00
N ASP A 42 -3.72 -17.07 13.47
CA ASP A 42 -2.39 -17.54 13.86
C ASP A 42 -1.35 -16.74 13.06
N LEU A 43 -0.84 -15.69 13.70
CA LEU A 43 -0.07 -14.64 13.06
C LEU A 43 1.43 -14.87 13.18
N ARG A 44 2.10 -15.03 12.05
CA ARG A 44 3.56 -15.08 11.95
C ARG A 44 4.10 -13.82 11.30
N ILE A 45 5.00 -13.10 11.98
CA ILE A 45 5.66 -11.91 11.44
C ILE A 45 7.16 -12.20 11.29
N LEU A 46 7.67 -12.08 10.08
CA LEU A 46 9.06 -12.38 9.72
C LEU A 46 9.77 -11.11 9.23
N GLY A 47 11.10 -11.05 9.38
CA GLY A 47 11.91 -9.96 8.85
C GLY A 47 11.82 -8.66 9.67
N ARG A 48 11.49 -8.72 10.97
CA ARG A 48 11.41 -7.53 11.82
C ARG A 48 12.72 -6.77 11.92
N GLU A 49 13.83 -7.45 11.77
CA GLU A 49 15.20 -6.92 11.72
C GLU A 49 15.45 -6.01 10.52
N ASN A 50 14.59 -6.08 9.50
CA ASN A 50 14.65 -5.22 8.32
C ASN A 50 13.97 -3.84 8.51
N LEU A 51 13.27 -3.64 9.63
CA LEU A 51 12.64 -2.35 9.92
C LEU A 51 13.70 -1.29 10.16
N PRO A 52 13.74 -0.19 9.37
CA PRO A 52 14.68 0.90 9.61
C PRO A 52 14.28 1.70 10.86
N GLU A 53 15.14 2.60 11.32
CA GLU A 53 14.84 3.46 12.48
C GLU A 53 13.67 4.43 12.23
N GLY A 54 13.48 4.86 10.96
CA GLY A 54 12.41 5.81 10.60
C GLY A 54 12.34 6.10 9.10
N GLY A 55 11.60 7.15 8.74
CA GLY A 55 11.46 7.63 7.36
C GLY A 55 12.43 8.76 6.99
N PRO A 56 12.33 9.26 5.73
CA PRO A 56 11.23 9.03 4.79
C PRO A 56 11.19 7.60 4.25
N LEU A 57 10.00 6.98 4.31
CA LEU A 57 9.85 5.59 3.94
C LEU A 57 8.54 5.34 3.19
N LEU A 58 8.63 4.69 2.03
CA LEU A 58 7.49 4.21 1.28
C LEU A 58 7.32 2.71 1.56
N VAL A 59 6.30 2.35 2.32
CA VAL A 59 5.97 0.96 2.65
C VAL A 59 5.05 0.43 1.56
N THR A 60 5.46 -0.64 0.88
CA THR A 60 4.71 -1.27 -0.20
C THR A 60 4.35 -2.71 0.15
N ALA A 61 3.18 -3.19 -0.27
CA ALA A 61 2.77 -4.58 -0.09
C ALA A 61 1.82 -5.04 -1.21
N ASN A 62 1.64 -6.35 -1.36
CA ASN A 62 0.56 -6.91 -2.16
C ASN A 62 -0.80 -6.55 -1.57
N HIS A 63 -1.83 -6.47 -2.45
CA HIS A 63 -3.17 -6.08 -2.04
C HIS A 63 -4.22 -7.10 -2.49
N PHE A 64 -4.44 -8.12 -1.66
CA PHE A 64 -5.38 -9.21 -1.95
C PHE A 64 -6.62 -9.20 -1.05
N SER A 65 -6.58 -8.39 0.03
CA SER A 65 -7.63 -8.32 1.04
C SER A 65 -7.92 -6.90 1.48
N TYR A 66 -9.16 -6.61 1.83
CA TYR A 66 -9.55 -5.32 2.43
C TYR A 66 -8.93 -5.09 3.83
N ILE A 67 -8.39 -6.12 4.47
CA ILE A 67 -7.70 -6.00 5.77
C ILE A 67 -6.17 -5.83 5.64
N ASP A 68 -5.60 -5.83 4.43
CA ASP A 68 -4.16 -5.62 4.23
C ASP A 68 -3.63 -4.32 4.85
N PRO A 69 -4.35 -3.17 4.80
CA PRO A 69 -3.91 -1.97 5.50
C PRO A 69 -3.81 -2.16 7.02
N VAL A 70 -4.70 -2.96 7.62
CA VAL A 70 -4.67 -3.28 9.05
C VAL A 70 -3.46 -4.16 9.37
N ALA A 71 -3.13 -5.11 8.50
CA ALA A 71 -1.92 -5.92 8.61
C ALA A 71 -0.65 -5.06 8.54
N MET A 72 -0.58 -4.10 7.62
CA MET A 72 0.53 -3.16 7.52
C MET A 72 0.68 -2.33 8.81
N VAL A 73 -0.41 -1.77 9.33
CA VAL A 73 -0.44 -1.03 10.61
C VAL A 73 0.03 -1.91 11.78
N ARG A 74 -0.30 -3.22 11.77
CA ARG A 74 0.14 -4.17 12.81
C ARG A 74 1.66 -4.35 12.82
N VAL A 75 2.30 -4.28 11.65
CA VAL A 75 3.73 -4.57 11.48
C VAL A 75 4.58 -3.34 11.77
N VAL A 76 4.23 -2.17 11.22
CA VAL A 76 5.07 -0.97 11.29
C VAL A 76 5.03 -0.32 12.68
N PRO A 77 6.18 0.07 13.25
CA PRO A 77 6.24 0.72 14.56
C PRO A 77 5.87 2.21 14.51
N TRP A 78 6.03 2.85 13.35
CA TRP A 78 5.83 4.29 13.17
C TRP A 78 4.38 4.64 12.85
N PRO A 79 3.98 5.89 13.05
CA PRO A 79 2.76 6.41 12.43
C PRO A 79 2.86 6.28 10.90
N ILE A 80 1.88 5.65 10.29
CA ILE A 80 1.83 5.46 8.84
C ILE A 80 0.65 6.22 8.26
N GLU A 81 0.87 6.93 7.17
CA GLU A 81 -0.16 7.52 6.33
C GLU A 81 -0.47 6.59 5.17
N PHE A 82 -1.69 6.66 4.64
CA PHE A 82 -2.09 5.89 3.47
C PHE A 82 -2.60 6.78 2.36
N VAL A 83 -2.34 6.33 1.14
CA VAL A 83 -2.95 6.84 -0.09
C VAL A 83 -3.76 5.70 -0.68
N GLY A 84 -5.02 5.94 -1.01
CA GLY A 84 -5.86 4.88 -1.57
C GLY A 84 -7.24 5.34 -2.00
N GLY A 85 -7.92 4.48 -2.74
CA GLY A 85 -9.31 4.69 -3.16
C GLY A 85 -10.32 4.27 -2.09
N PHE A 86 -11.50 4.87 -2.15
CA PHE A 86 -12.61 4.59 -1.24
C PHE A 86 -13.42 3.34 -1.65
N ASN A 87 -13.34 2.97 -2.91
CA ASN A 87 -14.22 1.94 -3.44
C ASN A 87 -13.68 0.55 -3.08
N MET A 88 -14.41 -0.14 -2.21
CA MET A 88 -14.18 -1.52 -1.83
C MET A 88 -15.46 -2.33 -2.09
N PRO A 89 -15.78 -2.63 -3.36
CA PRO A 89 -17.07 -3.20 -3.74
C PRO A 89 -17.37 -4.55 -3.08
N ASN A 90 -16.34 -5.34 -2.81
CA ASN A 90 -16.48 -6.69 -2.22
C ASN A 90 -16.27 -6.73 -0.71
N ALA A 91 -16.11 -5.57 -0.05
CA ALA A 91 -15.88 -5.51 1.39
C ALA A 91 -17.19 -5.28 2.15
N PRO A 92 -17.37 -5.91 3.32
CA PRO A 92 -18.53 -5.64 4.18
C PRO A 92 -18.63 -4.15 4.52
N GLY A 93 -19.87 -3.61 4.60
CA GLY A 93 -20.10 -2.17 4.78
C GLY A 93 -19.40 -1.54 5.99
N TRP A 94 -19.21 -2.30 7.08
CA TRP A 94 -18.50 -1.85 8.27
C TRP A 94 -17.00 -1.54 8.01
N THR A 95 -16.40 -2.13 6.97
CA THR A 95 -14.98 -1.89 6.63
C THR A 95 -14.71 -0.46 6.19
N ARG A 96 -15.76 0.27 5.73
CA ARG A 96 -15.67 1.71 5.41
C ARG A 96 -15.34 2.57 6.64
N LEU A 97 -15.56 2.04 7.84
CA LEU A 97 -15.20 2.71 9.09
C LEU A 97 -13.68 2.76 9.30
N ILE A 98 -12.94 1.75 8.85
CA ILE A 98 -11.49 1.65 9.04
C ILE A 98 -10.76 2.86 8.43
N PRO A 99 -10.93 3.18 7.12
CA PRO A 99 -10.32 4.37 6.54
C PRO A 99 -10.78 5.68 7.19
N LYS A 100 -12.06 5.80 7.59
CA LYS A 100 -12.59 7.00 8.25
C LYS A 100 -11.91 7.26 9.61
N LEU A 101 -11.72 6.22 10.41
CA LEU A 101 -11.07 6.32 11.72
C LEU A 101 -9.58 6.58 11.59
N TRP A 102 -8.88 5.83 10.74
CA TRP A 102 -7.45 6.00 10.53
C TRP A 102 -7.11 7.32 9.87
N GLY A 103 -7.91 7.71 8.88
CA GLY A 103 -7.66 8.81 7.97
C GLY A 103 -6.63 8.41 6.90
N PHE A 104 -6.92 8.70 5.65
CA PHE A 104 -6.06 8.48 4.51
C PHE A 104 -6.19 9.64 3.54
N TYR A 105 -5.30 9.71 2.56
CA TYR A 105 -5.41 10.66 1.45
C TYR A 105 -6.14 9.97 0.30
N PRO A 106 -7.37 10.42 -0.03
CA PRO A 106 -8.19 9.74 -1.03
C PRO A 106 -7.60 9.93 -2.42
N VAL A 107 -7.52 8.84 -3.18
CA VAL A 107 -7.25 8.84 -4.62
C VAL A 107 -8.58 8.69 -5.33
N TYR A 108 -8.98 9.73 -6.04
CA TYR A 108 -10.10 9.66 -6.96
C TYR A 108 -9.57 9.37 -8.36
N ARG A 109 -10.28 8.56 -9.14
CA ARG A 109 -9.94 8.34 -10.53
C ARG A 109 -10.09 9.65 -11.30
N GLY A 110 -9.15 9.94 -12.18
CA GLY A 110 -9.13 11.18 -12.93
C GLY A 110 -8.33 12.30 -12.27
N THR A 111 -8.89 13.48 -12.10
CA THR A 111 -8.17 14.71 -11.72
C THR A 111 -7.71 14.78 -10.27
N ALA A 112 -8.39 14.11 -9.36
CA ALA A 112 -8.11 14.21 -7.92
C ALA A 112 -6.90 13.39 -7.45
N SER A 113 -6.36 12.49 -8.28
CA SER A 113 -5.14 11.74 -7.97
C SER A 113 -3.93 12.63 -7.72
N ARG A 114 -3.88 13.83 -8.31
CA ARG A 114 -2.78 14.79 -8.13
C ARG A 114 -2.69 15.31 -6.70
N ASP A 115 -3.82 15.57 -6.05
CA ASP A 115 -3.86 16.09 -4.68
C ASP A 115 -3.40 15.02 -3.68
N ALA A 116 -3.82 13.77 -3.87
CA ALA A 116 -3.35 12.65 -3.06
C ALA A 116 -1.83 12.43 -3.22
N LEU A 117 -1.32 12.51 -4.44
CA LEU A 117 0.12 12.40 -4.69
C LEU A 117 0.91 13.56 -4.09
N ARG A 118 0.38 14.79 -4.12
CA ARG A 118 0.99 15.95 -3.45
C ARG A 118 1.01 15.78 -1.93
N ALA A 119 -0.09 15.27 -1.35
CA ALA A 119 -0.15 15.00 0.07
C ALA A 119 0.85 13.92 0.47
N ALA A 120 0.95 12.84 -0.31
CA ALA A 120 1.94 11.78 -0.13
C ALA A 120 3.39 12.31 -0.22
N GLU A 121 3.70 13.12 -1.23
CA GLU A 121 4.99 13.79 -1.39
C GLU A 121 5.30 14.66 -0.17
N THR A 122 4.32 15.41 0.33
CA THR A 122 4.48 16.28 1.50
C THR A 122 4.78 15.47 2.77
N VAL A 123 4.09 14.35 2.98
CA VAL A 123 4.35 13.43 4.11
C VAL A 123 5.77 12.89 4.05
N LEU A 124 6.21 12.38 2.89
CA LEU A 124 7.56 11.83 2.72
C LEU A 124 8.64 12.90 2.90
N ASN A 125 8.42 14.13 2.39
CA ASN A 125 9.36 15.26 2.55
C ASN A 125 9.46 15.76 4.02
N GLN A 126 8.49 15.43 4.87
CA GLN A 126 8.55 15.65 6.32
C GLN A 126 9.23 14.50 7.08
N GLY A 127 9.91 13.58 6.39
CA GLY A 127 10.49 12.39 7.00
C GLY A 127 9.45 11.34 7.40
N GLY A 128 8.25 11.41 6.83
CA GLY A 128 7.13 10.55 7.19
C GLY A 128 7.18 9.16 6.56
N VAL A 129 6.28 8.29 7.04
CA VAL A 129 6.08 6.94 6.53
C VAL A 129 4.74 6.86 5.80
N LEU A 130 4.77 6.41 4.55
CA LEU A 130 3.60 6.29 3.69
C LEU A 130 3.40 4.84 3.26
N GLY A 131 2.21 4.30 3.49
CA GLY A 131 1.78 3.00 2.98
C GLY A 131 1.05 3.14 1.65
N ILE A 132 1.44 2.34 0.69
CA ILE A 132 0.81 2.27 -0.62
C ILE A 132 0.78 0.82 -1.13
N PHE A 133 -0.30 0.45 -1.79
CA PHE A 133 -0.42 -0.81 -2.49
C PHE A 133 -0.23 -0.55 -3.99
N PRO A 134 0.90 -0.99 -4.58
CA PRO A 134 1.23 -0.63 -5.97
C PRO A 134 0.22 -1.12 -6.99
N GLU A 135 -0.50 -2.20 -6.68
CA GLU A 135 -1.55 -2.77 -7.53
C GLU A 135 -2.80 -1.88 -7.67
N ALA A 136 -2.98 -0.90 -6.76
CA ALA A 136 -4.09 0.06 -6.71
C ALA A 136 -5.49 -0.57 -6.60
N GLY A 137 -5.60 -1.73 -5.95
CA GLY A 137 -6.86 -2.39 -5.66
C GLY A 137 -6.67 -3.85 -5.28
N ASN A 138 -7.72 -4.50 -4.76
CA ASN A 138 -7.67 -5.84 -4.17
C ASN A 138 -8.61 -6.86 -4.85
N TRP A 139 -8.91 -6.69 -6.14
CA TRP A 139 -9.84 -7.56 -6.86
C TRP A 139 -9.24 -8.90 -7.30
N ALA A 140 -7.91 -9.03 -7.36
CA ALA A 140 -7.22 -10.27 -7.67
C ALA A 140 -6.57 -10.87 -6.43
N ARG A 141 -6.28 -12.16 -6.48
CA ARG A 141 -5.60 -12.91 -5.41
C ARG A 141 -4.19 -13.35 -5.79
N VAL A 142 -3.66 -12.75 -6.85
CA VAL A 142 -2.29 -12.93 -7.35
C VAL A 142 -1.71 -11.56 -7.70
N LEU A 143 -0.38 -11.44 -7.69
CA LEU A 143 0.29 -10.18 -8.01
C LEU A 143 0.02 -9.74 -9.44
N ARG A 144 -0.24 -8.46 -9.55
CA ARG A 144 -0.44 -7.72 -10.81
C ARG A 144 0.64 -6.67 -11.00
N PRO A 145 0.82 -6.16 -12.23
CA PRO A 145 1.74 -5.05 -12.48
C PRO A 145 1.41 -3.83 -11.63
N ALA A 146 2.48 -3.12 -11.20
CA ALA A 146 2.32 -1.89 -10.43
C ALA A 146 1.70 -0.77 -11.27
N ARG A 147 0.84 0.02 -10.64
CA ARG A 147 0.46 1.34 -11.16
C ARG A 147 1.56 2.38 -10.85
N PRO A 148 1.72 3.43 -11.65
CA PRO A 148 2.89 4.33 -11.57
C PRO A 148 3.06 5.09 -10.25
N GLY A 149 2.05 5.15 -9.38
CA GLY A 149 2.02 5.99 -8.18
C GLY A 149 3.18 5.74 -7.20
N ALA A 150 3.48 4.48 -6.90
CA ALA A 150 4.55 4.11 -5.98
C ALA A 150 5.93 4.49 -6.55
N ALA A 151 6.19 4.14 -7.82
CA ALA A 151 7.43 4.49 -8.52
C ALA A 151 7.62 6.01 -8.63
N PHE A 152 6.54 6.74 -8.95
CA PHE A 152 6.56 8.21 -9.01
C PHE A 152 6.96 8.82 -7.66
N LEU A 153 6.33 8.38 -6.55
CA LEU A 153 6.64 8.90 -5.22
C LEU A 153 8.06 8.58 -4.80
N ALA A 154 8.53 7.34 -5.00
CA ALA A 154 9.90 6.94 -4.70
C ALA A 154 10.93 7.80 -5.45
N ALA A 155 10.77 7.97 -6.75
CA ALA A 155 11.66 8.77 -7.59
C ALA A 155 11.60 10.27 -7.28
N ARG A 156 10.42 10.77 -6.89
CA ARG A 156 10.18 12.20 -6.64
C ARG A 156 10.73 12.67 -5.31
N THR A 157 10.65 11.81 -4.28
CA THR A 157 11.03 12.15 -2.90
C THR A 157 12.37 11.59 -2.47
N GLY A 158 12.91 10.62 -3.22
CA GLY A 158 14.09 9.86 -2.81
C GLY A 158 13.86 8.97 -1.58
N ALA A 159 12.60 8.74 -1.20
CA ALA A 159 12.27 7.83 -0.11
C ALA A 159 12.70 6.40 -0.43
N ARG A 160 13.28 5.71 0.54
CA ARG A 160 13.55 4.26 0.43
C ARG A 160 12.22 3.49 0.46
N ILE A 161 12.21 2.33 -0.17
CA ILE A 161 11.05 1.47 -0.24
C ILE A 161 11.26 0.30 0.73
N LEU A 162 10.24 0.04 1.57
CA LEU A 162 10.17 -1.13 2.43
C LEU A 162 9.11 -2.08 1.86
N PRO A 163 9.51 -3.17 1.21
CA PRO A 163 8.57 -4.13 0.67
C PRO A 163 8.04 -5.04 1.77
N MET A 164 6.77 -5.40 1.69
CA MET A 164 6.12 -6.38 2.57
C MET A 164 5.33 -7.38 1.74
N GLY A 165 5.27 -8.62 2.23
CA GLY A 165 4.45 -9.69 1.67
C GLY A 165 3.41 -10.15 2.68
N PHE A 166 2.14 -10.24 2.26
CA PHE A 166 1.04 -10.69 3.11
C PHE A 166 0.40 -11.95 2.52
N ALA A 167 0.27 -13.00 3.34
CA ALA A 167 -0.37 -14.25 2.96
C ALA A 167 -1.38 -14.70 4.02
N GLY A 168 -2.48 -15.33 3.59
CA GLY A 168 -3.50 -15.91 4.47
C GLY A 168 -4.55 -14.93 5.02
N LEU A 169 -4.48 -13.63 4.73
CA LEU A 169 -5.44 -12.63 5.24
C LEU A 169 -6.87 -12.87 4.74
N ASN A 170 -7.03 -13.37 3.52
CA ASN A 170 -8.34 -13.70 2.95
C ASN A 170 -9.00 -14.92 3.63
N ASP A 171 -8.22 -15.74 4.31
CA ASP A 171 -8.70 -16.98 4.92
C ASP A 171 -9.23 -16.77 6.35
N ILE A 172 -9.02 -15.59 6.95
CA ILE A 172 -9.40 -15.31 8.34
C ILE A 172 -10.89 -15.59 8.56
N PHE A 173 -11.77 -14.90 7.85
CA PHE A 173 -13.23 -15.06 8.08
C PHE A 173 -13.76 -16.42 7.62
N PRO A 174 -13.35 -17.01 6.49
CA PRO A 174 -13.73 -18.37 6.13
C PRO A 174 -13.32 -19.43 7.17
N ARG A 175 -12.13 -19.32 7.75
CA ARG A 175 -11.66 -20.24 8.79
C ARG A 175 -12.40 -20.06 10.10
N LEU A 176 -12.64 -18.84 10.52
CA LEU A 176 -13.42 -18.55 11.75
C LEU A 176 -14.84 -19.13 11.69
N ARG A 177 -15.52 -19.02 10.53
CA ARG A 177 -16.85 -19.63 10.33
C ARG A 177 -16.84 -21.14 10.48
N LYS A 178 -15.68 -21.79 10.29
CA LYS A 178 -15.48 -23.24 10.44
C LYS A 178 -14.90 -23.61 11.82
N GLY A 179 -14.91 -22.67 12.80
CA GLY A 179 -14.41 -22.90 14.14
C GLY A 179 -12.87 -22.96 14.26
N GLY A 180 -12.14 -22.55 13.22
CA GLY A 180 -10.67 -22.55 13.20
C GLY A 180 -10.07 -21.17 13.02
N ARG A 181 -8.74 -21.06 13.15
CA ARG A 181 -7.98 -19.82 12.87
C ARG A 181 -7.19 -19.96 11.59
N ALA A 182 -7.08 -18.87 10.83
CA ALA A 182 -6.25 -18.83 9.62
C ALA A 182 -4.78 -18.67 10.02
N ARG A 183 -3.89 -19.35 9.29
CA ARG A 183 -2.46 -19.07 9.35
C ARG A 183 -2.18 -17.85 8.48
N VAL A 184 -1.68 -16.79 9.09
CA VAL A 184 -1.36 -15.52 8.44
C VAL A 184 0.14 -15.27 8.57
N THR A 185 0.80 -15.02 7.44
CA THR A 185 2.21 -14.63 7.42
C THR A 185 2.32 -13.21 6.90
N LEU A 186 3.00 -12.35 7.67
CA LEU A 186 3.38 -11.00 7.30
C LEU A 186 4.91 -10.97 7.23
N GLN A 187 5.45 -10.79 6.03
CA GLN A 187 6.89 -10.81 5.81
C GLN A 187 7.39 -9.42 5.46
N ILE A 188 8.49 -8.99 6.07
CA ILE A 188 9.14 -7.69 5.87
C ILE A 188 10.42 -7.93 5.10
N GLY A 189 10.54 -7.35 3.92
CA GLY A 189 11.75 -7.41 3.11
C GLY A 189 12.78 -6.35 3.51
N ARG A 190 13.93 -6.40 2.88
CA ARG A 190 14.99 -5.40 3.11
C ARG A 190 14.62 -4.08 2.41
N PRO A 191 14.81 -2.91 3.06
CA PRO A 191 14.61 -1.64 2.40
C PRO A 191 15.59 -1.43 1.25
N PHE A 192 15.11 -0.93 0.13
CA PHE A 192 15.92 -0.67 -1.08
C PHE A 192 15.69 0.74 -1.64
N GLY A 193 16.41 1.14 -2.70
CA GLY A 193 16.48 2.51 -3.19
C GLY A 193 17.54 3.34 -2.45
N PRO A 194 17.55 4.68 -2.55
CA PRO A 194 16.58 5.51 -3.26
C PRO A 194 16.68 5.42 -4.80
N PHE A 195 15.60 5.83 -5.48
CA PHE A 195 15.57 5.90 -6.94
C PHE A 195 15.67 7.33 -7.45
N LYS A 196 16.27 7.49 -8.63
CA LYS A 196 16.32 8.75 -9.39
C LYS A 196 15.85 8.50 -10.81
N VAL A 197 15.05 9.41 -11.33
CA VAL A 197 14.58 9.41 -12.71
C VAL A 197 15.08 10.67 -13.39
N THR A 198 15.84 10.51 -14.47
CA THR A 198 16.49 11.63 -15.17
C THR A 198 15.87 11.93 -16.54
N GLY A 199 15.14 10.97 -17.12
CA GLY A 199 14.52 11.09 -18.43
C GLY A 199 13.32 12.02 -18.48
N ARG A 200 12.87 12.35 -19.73
CA ARG A 200 11.63 13.10 -20.01
C ARG A 200 10.74 12.27 -20.95
N GLY A 201 9.46 12.59 -21.01
CA GLY A 201 8.52 11.94 -21.92
C GLY A 201 8.51 10.40 -21.80
N ARG A 202 8.76 9.71 -22.91
CA ARG A 202 8.75 8.22 -22.98
C ARG A 202 9.83 7.59 -22.10
N GLU A 203 11.03 8.18 -22.08
CA GLU A 203 12.16 7.68 -21.28
C GLU A 203 11.83 7.72 -19.78
N ARG A 204 11.26 8.84 -19.32
CA ARG A 204 10.79 8.94 -17.93
C ARG A 204 9.74 7.88 -17.60
N ARG A 205 8.81 7.63 -18.50
CA ARG A 205 7.78 6.60 -18.30
C ARG A 205 8.42 5.23 -18.17
N ARG A 206 9.34 4.86 -19.06
CA ARG A 206 10.07 3.60 -19.03
C ARG A 206 10.79 3.40 -17.69
N GLN A 207 11.54 4.42 -17.21
CA GLN A 207 12.23 4.35 -15.92
C GLN A 207 11.27 4.18 -14.74
N LEU A 208 10.10 4.82 -14.75
CA LEU A 208 9.07 4.62 -13.71
C LEU A 208 8.46 3.22 -13.77
N ASP A 209 8.25 2.68 -14.95
CA ASP A 209 7.73 1.32 -15.13
C ASP A 209 8.75 0.29 -14.62
N GLU A 210 10.05 0.48 -14.91
CA GLU A 210 11.15 -0.35 -14.38
C GLU A 210 11.20 -0.32 -12.84
N ILE A 211 11.07 0.85 -12.22
CA ILE A 211 10.97 0.97 -10.76
C ILE A 211 9.72 0.24 -10.25
N GLY A 212 8.60 0.37 -10.94
CA GLY A 212 7.36 -0.33 -10.61
C GLY A 212 7.54 -1.85 -10.62
N HIS A 213 8.18 -2.39 -11.66
CA HIS A 213 8.51 -3.82 -11.74
C HIS A 213 9.44 -4.25 -10.61
N THR A 214 10.51 -3.51 -10.33
CA THR A 214 11.43 -3.80 -9.22
C THR A 214 10.70 -3.85 -7.87
N ILE A 215 9.76 -2.93 -7.61
CA ILE A 215 8.94 -2.95 -6.40
C ILE A 215 8.13 -4.25 -6.31
N MET A 216 7.51 -4.67 -7.41
CA MET A 216 6.67 -5.87 -7.41
C MET A 216 7.49 -7.15 -7.31
N GLU A 217 8.68 -7.20 -7.90
CA GLU A 217 9.62 -8.32 -7.76
C GLU A 217 10.01 -8.52 -6.30
N HIS A 218 10.39 -7.45 -5.58
CA HIS A 218 10.68 -7.53 -4.15
C HIS A 218 9.47 -7.97 -3.31
N ILE A 219 8.26 -7.61 -3.69
CA ILE A 219 7.03 -8.11 -3.03
C ILE A 219 6.82 -9.59 -3.37
N ALA A 220 7.06 -10.01 -4.62
CA ALA A 220 6.90 -11.40 -5.05
C ALA A 220 7.77 -12.36 -4.26
N GLU A 221 9.00 -11.97 -3.93
CA GLU A 221 9.92 -12.77 -3.10
C GLU A 221 9.38 -13.03 -1.68
N LEU A 222 8.49 -12.17 -1.19
CA LEU A 222 7.97 -12.21 0.18
C LEU A 222 6.63 -12.94 0.32
N ILE A 223 6.07 -13.46 -0.77
CA ILE A 223 4.79 -14.18 -0.79
C ILE A 223 4.94 -15.57 -1.40
N PRO A 224 3.99 -16.49 -1.11
CA PRO A 224 4.03 -17.84 -1.67
C PRO A 224 4.10 -17.86 -3.20
N PRO A 225 4.85 -18.81 -3.81
CA PRO A 225 5.07 -18.85 -5.27
C PRO A 225 3.78 -18.83 -6.10
N GLU A 226 2.75 -19.54 -5.65
CA GLU A 226 1.44 -19.62 -6.33
C GLU A 226 0.67 -18.30 -6.31
N LYS A 227 1.11 -17.29 -5.52
CA LYS A 227 0.51 -15.96 -5.44
C LYS A 227 1.26 -14.90 -6.24
N ARG A 228 2.42 -15.24 -6.79
CA ARG A 228 3.29 -14.30 -7.51
C ARG A 228 2.73 -13.80 -8.84
N GLY A 229 1.72 -14.47 -9.41
CA GLY A 229 1.00 -14.03 -10.60
C GLY A 229 1.91 -13.64 -11.74
N HIS A 230 1.86 -12.40 -12.20
CA HIS A 230 2.72 -11.86 -13.27
C HIS A 230 4.22 -11.92 -12.97
N TYR A 231 4.61 -12.08 -11.71
CA TYR A 231 6.02 -12.12 -11.22
C TYR A 231 6.47 -13.52 -10.80
N SER A 232 5.73 -14.55 -11.19
CA SER A 232 6.11 -15.95 -10.94
C SER A 232 7.20 -16.41 -11.91
N ASP A 233 8.12 -17.24 -11.45
CA ASP A 233 9.07 -17.96 -12.32
C ASP A 233 8.37 -19.03 -13.14
N ASP A 234 7.21 -19.55 -12.66
CA ASP A 234 6.42 -20.56 -13.35
C ASP A 234 5.58 -19.93 -14.48
N PRO A 235 5.81 -20.34 -15.75
CA PRO A 235 5.05 -19.85 -16.89
C PRO A 235 3.54 -20.12 -16.81
N ALA A 236 3.13 -21.23 -16.17
CA ALA A 236 1.72 -21.56 -16.02
C ALA A 236 1.01 -20.59 -15.07
N ILE A 237 1.67 -20.21 -13.97
CA ILE A 237 1.14 -19.21 -13.04
C ILE A 237 1.07 -17.83 -13.72
N ARG A 238 2.08 -17.44 -14.50
CA ARG A 238 2.03 -16.18 -15.26
C ARG A 238 0.90 -16.17 -16.29
N ALA A 239 0.72 -17.25 -17.02
CA ALA A 239 -0.37 -17.38 -17.99
C ALA A 239 -1.75 -17.29 -17.32
N ALA A 240 -1.93 -17.94 -16.17
CA ALA A 240 -3.17 -17.88 -15.40
C ALA A 240 -3.44 -16.49 -14.80
N ALA A 241 -2.42 -15.65 -14.65
CA ALA A 241 -2.55 -14.28 -14.12
C ALA A 241 -2.96 -13.27 -15.20
N GLN A 242 -2.84 -13.59 -16.48
CA GLN A 242 -3.20 -12.67 -17.57
C GLN A 242 -4.66 -12.24 -17.47
N GLY A 243 -4.91 -10.95 -17.70
CA GLY A 243 -6.22 -10.32 -17.58
C GLY A 243 -6.58 -9.86 -16.16
N THR A 244 -5.85 -10.31 -15.11
CA THR A 244 -6.10 -9.85 -13.74
C THR A 244 -5.70 -8.40 -13.52
N GLU A 245 -4.87 -7.83 -14.38
CA GLU A 245 -4.47 -6.42 -14.38
C GLU A 245 -5.58 -5.49 -14.88
N ILE A 246 -6.58 -6.04 -15.59
CA ILE A 246 -7.73 -5.30 -16.08
C ILE A 246 -8.63 -4.98 -14.89
N TYR A 247 -9.01 -3.71 -14.79
CA TYR A 247 -9.92 -3.28 -13.74
C TYR A 247 -11.34 -3.77 -14.03
N PRO A 248 -11.96 -4.53 -13.12
CA PRO A 248 -13.23 -5.21 -13.44
C PRO A 248 -14.46 -4.30 -13.44
N TRP A 249 -14.32 -3.02 -13.10
CA TRP A 249 -15.42 -2.05 -12.98
C TRP A 249 -15.21 -0.82 -13.87
N ASP A 250 -14.45 -0.93 -14.98
CA ASP A 250 -14.16 0.21 -15.87
C ASP A 250 -15.43 0.79 -16.53
N ASP A 251 -16.52 0.02 -16.61
CA ASP A 251 -17.79 0.44 -17.19
C ASP A 251 -18.77 1.07 -16.16
N GLU A 252 -18.45 1.03 -14.86
CA GLU A 252 -19.28 1.70 -13.85
C GLU A 252 -18.79 3.13 -13.62
N PRO A 253 -19.67 4.15 -13.74
CA PRO A 253 -19.33 5.51 -13.34
C PRO A 253 -18.94 5.53 -11.86
N ASP A 254 -17.87 6.28 -11.53
CA ASP A 254 -17.39 6.48 -10.17
C ASP A 254 -18.54 7.01 -9.29
N TYR A 255 -19.26 6.11 -8.64
CA TYR A 255 -20.16 6.52 -7.57
C TYR A 255 -19.32 6.90 -6.36
N ILE A 256 -19.29 8.19 -6.13
CA ILE A 256 -18.69 8.90 -5.00
C ILE A 256 -19.44 8.54 -3.70
#